data_e7c23142cf876fabe1de61248ed018d5
#
_entry.id   e7c23142cf876fabe1de61248ed018d5
#
_cell.length_a   1.000
_cell.length_b   1.000
_cell.length_c   1.000
_cell.angle_alpha   90.00
_cell.angle_beta   90.00
_cell.angle_gamma   90.00
#
_symmetry.space_group_name_H-M   'P 1'
#
loop_
_entity.id
_entity.type
_entity.pdbx_description
1 polymer ?
#
loop_
_entity_poly.entity_id
_entity_poly.type
_entity_poly.pdbx_seq_one_letter_code
_entity_poly.pdbx_strand_id
1 'polypeptide(L)'
;SVVPSQNFTALQGRIETISLQSTAIANNVLGDPTERQIAVYLPAGYDESSEQYPLLVDIVGFTGSGLAHVGWKAFSESVPQRVERLISEGRMGNVIIAFPDCFTSLGGNQYINSSVMGNWADFLTVEMLPALESQFRVIPGAAHRGLFGKSSGGYGAIVHGMKHGEHWGAIACHSGDMAFELAYLSDFPKTLMQLARYGGSIEAFMNQMIANQKISGNDMHVLMILAMAATYDPAPELPFGIRLPVSPQTCELNEELWQRWLAWDPVRLVESEAVQKNLKKLKGIFIDCGSSDQYALVFGARRLAARLTSLEIEHSYDEFSDNHSSVDYRMDTSLPFLYKTLMTGGGP
;
A
#
# COMPACT_ATOMS: atom_id res chain seq x y z
N SER A 1 2.10 -10.67 27.16
CA SER A 1 2.89 -11.09 25.99
C SER A 1 4.37 -11.05 26.32
N VAL A 2 5.08 -12.06 25.90
CA VAL A 2 6.54 -12.10 26.08
C VAL A 2 7.19 -11.34 24.93
N VAL A 3 8.02 -10.39 25.26
CA VAL A 3 8.81 -9.61 24.28
C VAL A 3 10.29 -9.92 24.55
N PRO A 4 11.09 -10.19 23.54
CA PRO A 4 10.76 -10.31 22.12
C PRO A 4 10.03 -11.63 21.83
N SER A 5 9.04 -11.56 20.94
CA SER A 5 8.34 -12.76 20.49
C SER A 5 8.85 -13.17 19.11
N GLN A 6 9.03 -14.45 18.95
CA GLN A 6 9.39 -15.06 17.67
C GLN A 6 8.50 -16.28 17.50
N ASN A 7 7.84 -16.37 16.37
CA ASN A 7 7.06 -17.56 16.04
C ASN A 7 7.99 -18.61 15.43
N PHE A 8 8.17 -19.72 16.15
CA PHE A 8 8.97 -20.87 15.73
C PHE A 8 8.14 -21.97 15.05
N THR A 9 6.82 -21.79 14.99
CA THR A 9 5.95 -22.82 14.41
C THR A 9 6.11 -22.82 12.89
N ALA A 10 6.36 -24.00 12.33
CA ALA A 10 6.40 -24.19 10.89
C ALA A 10 5.01 -23.97 10.29
N LEU A 11 4.95 -23.45 9.06
CA LEU A 11 3.70 -23.28 8.35
C LEU A 11 3.02 -24.64 8.11
N GLN A 12 1.72 -24.67 8.34
CA GLN A 12 0.86 -25.80 7.97
C GLN A 12 0.40 -25.70 6.51
N GLY A 13 0.26 -24.47 6.01
CA GLY A 13 0.07 -24.18 4.60
C GLY A 13 1.41 -24.11 3.85
N ARG A 14 1.38 -23.55 2.66
CA ARG A 14 2.57 -23.41 1.82
C ARG A 14 2.57 -22.10 1.04
N ILE A 15 3.76 -21.71 0.60
CA ILE A 15 3.95 -20.57 -0.28
C ILE A 15 4.26 -21.10 -1.68
N GLU A 16 3.53 -20.57 -2.67
CA GLU A 16 3.79 -20.77 -4.08
C GLU A 16 4.13 -19.42 -4.70
N THR A 17 5.04 -19.40 -5.66
CA THR A 17 5.40 -18.16 -6.36
C THR A 17 5.02 -18.31 -7.83
N ILE A 18 4.27 -17.33 -8.33
CA ILE A 18 3.94 -17.24 -9.75
C ILE A 18 4.65 -16.04 -10.36
N SER A 19 4.91 -16.12 -11.67
CA SER A 19 5.47 -15.01 -12.46
C SER A 19 4.37 -14.43 -13.32
N LEU A 20 4.27 -13.10 -13.31
CA LEU A 20 3.31 -12.36 -14.11
C LEU A 20 4.05 -11.42 -15.07
N GLN A 21 3.90 -11.66 -16.38
CA GLN A 21 4.38 -10.73 -17.38
C GLN A 21 3.36 -9.61 -17.55
N SER A 22 3.73 -8.41 -17.17
CA SER A 22 2.83 -7.26 -17.17
C SER A 22 2.94 -6.43 -18.44
N THR A 23 1.82 -6.02 -19.00
CA THR A 23 1.75 -4.94 -19.99
C THR A 23 1.39 -3.61 -19.33
N ALA A 24 0.69 -3.63 -18.22
CA ALA A 24 0.25 -2.43 -17.51
C ALA A 24 1.41 -1.54 -17.07
N ILE A 25 2.52 -2.12 -16.61
CA ILE A 25 3.69 -1.38 -16.15
C ILE A 25 4.77 -1.20 -17.23
N ALA A 26 4.52 -1.64 -18.45
CA ALA A 26 5.45 -1.48 -19.57
C ALA A 26 5.63 -0.01 -19.98
N ASN A 27 4.73 0.86 -19.56
CA ASN A 27 4.84 2.31 -19.79
C ASN A 27 5.81 3.03 -18.85
N ASN A 28 6.42 2.33 -17.87
CA ASN A 28 7.35 2.98 -16.94
C ASN A 28 8.59 3.49 -17.69
N VAL A 29 9.03 4.69 -17.34
CA VAL A 29 10.21 5.33 -17.94
C VAL A 29 11.49 5.01 -17.18
N LEU A 30 11.37 4.28 -16.08
CA LEU A 30 12.48 3.95 -15.19
C LEU A 30 13.30 2.74 -15.68
N GLY A 31 12.77 2.00 -16.64
CA GLY A 31 13.38 0.75 -17.12
C GLY A 31 13.21 -0.42 -16.14
N ASP A 32 12.26 -0.32 -15.23
CA ASP A 32 11.96 -1.39 -14.28
C ASP A 32 11.38 -2.62 -15.00
N PRO A 33 11.72 -3.85 -14.53
CA PRO A 33 11.27 -5.06 -15.18
C PRO A 33 9.75 -5.21 -15.16
N THR A 34 9.22 -5.72 -16.26
CA THR A 34 7.77 -5.96 -16.43
C THR A 34 7.34 -7.36 -16.02
N GLU A 35 8.29 -8.29 -15.90
CA GLU A 35 8.03 -9.58 -15.29
C GLU A 35 8.14 -9.45 -13.78
N ARG A 36 7.03 -9.78 -13.07
CA ARG A 36 6.94 -9.61 -11.62
C ARG A 36 6.55 -10.90 -10.94
N GLN A 37 7.18 -11.14 -9.80
CA GLN A 37 6.86 -12.28 -8.95
C GLN A 37 5.71 -11.94 -8.01
N ILE A 38 4.83 -12.91 -7.78
CA ILE A 38 3.77 -12.84 -6.79
C ILE A 38 3.88 -14.09 -5.94
N ALA A 39 4.18 -13.90 -4.64
CA ALA A 39 4.10 -15.01 -3.69
C ALA A 39 2.65 -15.19 -3.29
N VAL A 40 2.22 -16.44 -3.15
CA VAL A 40 0.83 -16.79 -2.82
C VAL A 40 0.86 -17.77 -1.66
N TYR A 41 0.23 -17.39 -0.55
CA TYR A 41 0.02 -18.28 0.58
C TYR A 41 -1.25 -19.09 0.34
N LEU A 42 -1.11 -20.42 0.44
CA LEU A 42 -2.20 -21.39 0.34
C LEU A 42 -2.39 -22.04 1.72
N PRO A 43 -3.63 -22.07 2.25
CA PRO A 43 -3.86 -22.51 3.62
C PRO A 43 -3.70 -24.03 3.79
N ALA A 44 -3.55 -24.45 5.03
CA ALA A 44 -3.56 -25.86 5.38
C ALA A 44 -4.81 -26.56 4.82
N GLY A 45 -4.63 -27.75 4.27
CA GLY A 45 -5.72 -28.52 3.65
C GLY A 45 -6.07 -28.11 2.23
N TYR A 46 -5.36 -27.14 1.65
CA TYR A 46 -5.62 -26.69 0.28
C TYR A 46 -5.54 -27.83 -0.75
N ASP A 47 -4.50 -28.65 -0.66
CA ASP A 47 -4.26 -29.73 -1.62
C ASP A 47 -5.19 -30.95 -1.40
N GLU A 48 -5.79 -31.08 -0.22
CA GLU A 48 -6.65 -32.20 0.18
C GLU A 48 -8.14 -31.89 0.05
N SER A 49 -8.51 -30.70 -0.39
CA SER A 49 -9.91 -30.28 -0.53
C SER A 49 -10.19 -29.59 -1.85
N SER A 50 -11.47 -29.39 -2.14
CA SER A 50 -11.93 -28.59 -3.30
C SER A 50 -12.51 -27.24 -2.84
N GLU A 51 -12.28 -26.84 -1.60
CA GLU A 51 -12.79 -25.58 -1.07
C GLU A 51 -12.24 -24.38 -1.84
N GLN A 52 -13.05 -23.34 -1.89
CA GLN A 52 -12.67 -22.02 -2.34
C GLN A 52 -12.50 -21.09 -1.14
N TYR A 53 -11.59 -20.14 -1.24
CA TYR A 53 -11.20 -19.29 -0.13
C TYR A 53 -11.31 -17.82 -0.53
N PRO A 54 -11.60 -16.91 0.42
CA PRO A 54 -11.49 -15.48 0.14
C PRO A 54 -10.03 -15.13 -0.14
N LEU A 55 -9.82 -14.14 -1.00
CA LEU A 55 -8.50 -13.65 -1.39
C LEU A 55 -8.18 -12.36 -0.64
N LEU A 56 -7.06 -12.34 0.05
CA LEU A 56 -6.47 -11.11 0.58
C LEU A 56 -5.24 -10.74 -0.24
N VAL A 57 -5.05 -9.45 -0.46
CA VAL A 57 -3.88 -8.91 -1.15
C VAL A 57 -3.13 -8.00 -0.19
N ASP A 58 -1.85 -8.31 0.02
CA ASP A 58 -0.95 -7.55 0.89
C ASP A 58 -0.12 -6.59 0.04
N ILE A 59 -0.35 -5.29 0.22
CA ILE A 59 0.45 -4.23 -0.40
C ILE A 59 1.25 -3.52 0.69
N VAL A 60 2.53 -3.34 0.43
CA VAL A 60 3.51 -2.93 1.44
C VAL A 60 3.81 -1.43 1.40
N GLY A 61 4.51 -0.95 2.43
CA GLY A 61 4.97 0.43 2.52
C GLY A 61 6.08 0.78 1.55
N PHE A 62 6.50 2.04 1.58
CA PHE A 62 7.62 2.54 0.76
C PHE A 62 8.89 1.72 1.04
N THR A 63 9.64 1.43 0.00
CA THR A 63 10.83 0.55 -0.03
C THR A 63 10.55 -0.93 0.24
N GLY A 64 9.30 -1.34 0.33
CA GLY A 64 8.93 -2.73 0.54
C GLY A 64 8.59 -3.48 -0.73
N SER A 65 8.55 -4.80 -0.59
CA SER A 65 7.96 -5.73 -1.56
C SER A 65 7.11 -6.73 -0.80
N GLY A 66 6.01 -7.18 -1.39
CA GLY A 66 5.21 -8.25 -0.82
C GLY A 66 6.02 -9.50 -0.51
N LEU A 67 7.08 -9.76 -1.28
CA LEU A 67 7.98 -10.90 -1.06
C LEU A 67 8.66 -10.87 0.31
N ALA A 68 8.89 -9.68 0.88
CA ALA A 68 9.48 -9.56 2.21
C ALA A 68 8.53 -10.01 3.33
N HIS A 69 7.22 -9.98 3.11
CA HIS A 69 6.22 -10.37 4.10
C HIS A 69 6.05 -11.89 4.26
N VAL A 70 6.58 -12.68 3.35
CA VAL A 70 6.64 -14.15 3.46
C VAL A 70 7.98 -14.64 3.98
N GLY A 71 8.99 -13.76 4.05
CA GLY A 71 10.33 -14.09 4.51
C GLY A 71 10.48 -14.11 6.04
N TRP A 72 11.49 -14.81 6.51
CA TRP A 72 11.85 -14.82 7.92
C TRP A 72 12.36 -13.44 8.36
N LYS A 73 11.95 -13.01 9.55
CA LYS A 73 12.42 -11.79 10.18
C LYS A 73 12.61 -12.02 11.68
N ALA A 74 13.75 -11.59 12.21
CA ALA A 74 14.04 -11.72 13.64
C ALA A 74 13.01 -10.98 14.51
N PHE A 75 12.58 -11.62 15.58
CA PHE A 75 11.64 -11.09 16.58
C PHE A 75 10.29 -10.65 15.99
N SER A 76 9.84 -11.35 14.96
CA SER A 76 8.61 -11.03 14.25
C SER A 76 8.02 -12.30 13.63
N GLU A 77 6.76 -12.23 13.25
CA GLU A 77 6.10 -13.21 12.42
C GLU A 77 6.14 -12.77 10.95
N SER A 78 6.24 -13.71 10.02
CA SER A 78 5.81 -13.43 8.65
C SER A 78 4.28 -13.29 8.62
N VAL A 79 3.73 -12.71 7.56
CA VAL A 79 2.26 -12.59 7.45
C VAL A 79 1.60 -13.97 7.40
N PRO A 80 2.11 -14.97 6.65
CA PRO A 80 1.56 -16.33 6.73
C PRO A 80 1.58 -16.93 8.15
N GLN A 81 2.66 -16.75 8.89
CA GLN A 81 2.73 -17.23 10.28
C GLN A 81 1.68 -16.55 11.17
N ARG A 82 1.49 -15.23 10.98
CA ARG A 82 0.47 -14.46 11.71
C ARG A 82 -0.93 -14.98 11.43
N VAL A 83 -1.23 -15.23 10.18
CA VAL A 83 -2.53 -15.75 9.74
C VAL A 83 -2.78 -17.13 10.35
N GLU A 84 -1.80 -18.04 10.31
CA GLU A 84 -1.96 -19.37 10.88
C GLU A 84 -2.14 -19.33 12.40
N ARG A 85 -1.46 -18.41 13.08
CA ARG A 85 -1.69 -18.19 14.52
C ARG A 85 -3.12 -17.68 14.78
N LEU A 86 -3.59 -16.71 14.03
CA LEU A 86 -4.96 -16.18 14.17
C LEU A 86 -6.02 -17.24 13.88
N ILE A 87 -5.77 -18.11 12.91
CA ILE A 87 -6.65 -19.27 12.64
C ILE A 87 -6.65 -20.23 13.82
N SER A 88 -5.49 -20.56 14.37
CA SER A 88 -5.38 -21.46 15.51
C SER A 88 -6.04 -20.91 16.77
N GLU A 89 -6.09 -19.60 16.91
CA GLU A 89 -6.78 -18.89 18.00
C GLU A 89 -8.30 -18.78 17.78
N GLY A 90 -8.80 -19.26 16.65
CA GLY A 90 -10.23 -19.16 16.30
C GLY A 90 -10.69 -17.75 15.93
N ARG A 91 -9.78 -16.86 15.59
CA ARG A 91 -10.08 -15.45 15.28
C ARG A 91 -10.40 -15.21 13.81
N MET A 92 -9.99 -16.09 12.94
CA MET A 92 -10.31 -16.07 11.51
C MET A 92 -10.27 -17.48 10.94
N GLY A 93 -10.75 -17.68 9.73
CA GLY A 93 -10.64 -18.93 8.98
C GLY A 93 -9.60 -18.84 7.86
N ASN A 94 -9.57 -19.89 7.05
CA ASN A 94 -8.62 -20.04 5.96
C ASN A 94 -8.81 -18.98 4.87
N VAL A 95 -7.70 -18.46 4.38
CA VAL A 95 -7.63 -17.47 3.30
C VAL A 95 -6.51 -17.83 2.33
N ILE A 96 -6.60 -17.37 1.11
CA ILE A 96 -5.47 -17.26 0.18
C ILE A 96 -4.97 -15.82 0.25
N ILE A 97 -3.66 -15.62 0.31
CA ILE A 97 -3.06 -14.28 0.36
C ILE A 97 -2.06 -14.14 -0.78
N ALA A 98 -2.19 -13.06 -1.55
CA ALA A 98 -1.23 -12.68 -2.58
C ALA A 98 -0.28 -11.59 -2.05
N PHE A 99 0.99 -11.75 -2.34
CA PHE A 99 2.08 -10.86 -1.96
C PHE A 99 2.81 -10.40 -3.23
N PRO A 100 2.29 -9.41 -3.96
CA PRO A 100 2.92 -8.98 -5.20
C PRO A 100 4.20 -8.18 -4.96
N ASP A 101 5.18 -8.38 -5.85
CA ASP A 101 6.34 -7.53 -5.92
C ASP A 101 6.03 -6.30 -6.76
N CYS A 102 5.75 -5.19 -6.10
CA CYS A 102 5.49 -3.89 -6.72
C CYS A 102 6.64 -2.90 -6.50
N PHE A 103 7.83 -3.37 -6.14
CA PHE A 103 8.97 -2.50 -5.91
C PHE A 103 9.43 -1.86 -7.23
N THR A 104 9.86 -0.60 -7.16
CA THR A 104 10.42 0.14 -8.30
C THR A 104 11.80 0.67 -7.97
N SER A 105 12.53 1.13 -8.99
CA SER A 105 13.84 1.75 -8.78
C SER A 105 13.78 3.06 -7.99
N LEU A 106 12.59 3.65 -7.82
CA LEU A 106 12.35 4.78 -6.91
C LEU A 106 11.79 4.35 -5.55
N GLY A 107 11.58 3.07 -5.32
CA GLY A 107 10.96 2.52 -4.11
C GLY A 107 9.50 2.18 -4.33
N GLY A 108 8.58 2.92 -3.72
CA GLY A 108 7.14 2.70 -3.86
C GLY A 108 6.52 3.49 -5.02
N ASN A 109 5.27 3.14 -5.34
CA ASN A 109 4.50 3.73 -6.42
C ASN A 109 3.05 4.06 -6.00
N GLN A 110 2.75 3.98 -4.73
CA GLN A 110 1.44 4.25 -4.13
C GLN A 110 0.30 3.39 -4.71
N TYR A 111 0.63 2.38 -5.53
CA TYR A 111 -0.32 1.44 -6.13
C TYR A 111 -1.36 2.11 -7.06
N ILE A 112 -1.00 3.24 -7.63
CA ILE A 112 -1.81 3.98 -8.60
C ILE A 112 -1.16 3.97 -9.98
N ASN A 113 -1.95 4.28 -11.00
CA ASN A 113 -1.44 4.42 -12.37
C ASN A 113 -0.63 5.72 -12.51
N SER A 114 0.55 5.61 -13.10
CA SER A 114 1.45 6.74 -13.34
C SER A 114 2.16 6.56 -14.67
N SER A 115 2.26 7.61 -15.45
CA SER A 115 2.96 7.60 -16.74
C SER A 115 4.49 7.54 -16.59
N VAL A 116 5.00 7.63 -15.36
CA VAL A 116 6.43 7.47 -15.05
C VAL A 116 6.70 6.14 -14.36
N MET A 117 5.94 5.82 -13.31
CA MET A 117 6.16 4.65 -12.47
C MET A 117 5.61 3.36 -13.07
N GLY A 118 4.65 3.45 -13.95
CA GLY A 118 3.85 2.34 -14.47
C GLY A 118 2.42 2.34 -13.94
N ASN A 119 1.54 1.62 -14.62
CA ASN A 119 0.12 1.55 -14.25
C ASN A 119 -0.11 0.46 -13.19
N TRP A 120 0.30 0.74 -11.95
CA TRP A 120 0.29 -0.24 -10.88
C TRP A 120 -1.12 -0.59 -10.38
N ALA A 121 -2.09 0.31 -10.50
CA ALA A 121 -3.48 -0.05 -10.21
C ALA A 121 -3.98 -1.10 -11.20
N ASP A 122 -3.70 -0.94 -12.48
CA ASP A 122 -4.07 -1.91 -13.53
C ASP A 122 -3.29 -3.22 -13.37
N PHE A 123 -2.03 -3.15 -12.98
CA PHE A 123 -1.25 -4.36 -12.65
C PHE A 123 -1.98 -5.22 -11.61
N LEU A 124 -2.45 -4.61 -10.53
CA LEU A 124 -3.13 -5.33 -9.47
C LEU A 124 -4.51 -5.83 -9.91
N THR A 125 -5.31 -4.99 -10.54
CA THR A 125 -6.74 -5.25 -10.74
C THR A 125 -7.05 -5.90 -12.10
N VAL A 126 -6.34 -5.51 -13.15
CA VAL A 126 -6.59 -6.00 -14.50
C VAL A 126 -5.78 -7.25 -14.83
N GLU A 127 -4.56 -7.34 -14.26
CA GLU A 127 -3.64 -8.45 -14.58
C GLU A 127 -3.54 -9.49 -13.47
N MET A 128 -3.22 -9.04 -12.23
CA MET A 128 -2.98 -9.98 -11.13
C MET A 128 -4.24 -10.71 -10.67
N LEU A 129 -5.35 -9.99 -10.43
CA LEU A 129 -6.57 -10.62 -9.92
C LEU A 129 -7.11 -11.72 -10.84
N PRO A 130 -7.21 -11.50 -12.17
CA PRO A 130 -7.60 -12.58 -13.06
C PRO A 130 -6.62 -13.77 -13.09
N ALA A 131 -5.31 -13.50 -13.02
CA ALA A 131 -4.30 -14.56 -12.97
C ALA A 131 -4.45 -15.42 -11.71
N LEU A 132 -4.71 -14.82 -10.56
CA LEU A 132 -4.95 -15.53 -9.31
C LEU A 132 -6.22 -16.37 -9.36
N GLU A 133 -7.31 -15.82 -9.91
CA GLU A 133 -8.56 -16.56 -10.07
C GLU A 133 -8.43 -17.77 -11.00
N SER A 134 -7.58 -17.67 -12.03
CA SER A 134 -7.38 -18.77 -12.97
C SER A 134 -6.49 -19.89 -12.43
N GLN A 135 -5.61 -19.58 -11.48
CA GLN A 135 -4.59 -20.53 -10.99
C GLN A 135 -4.90 -21.11 -9.61
N PHE A 136 -5.70 -20.42 -8.82
CA PHE A 136 -5.98 -20.83 -7.43
C PHE A 136 -7.48 -20.85 -7.15
N ARG A 137 -7.88 -21.66 -6.17
CA ARG A 137 -9.28 -21.76 -5.75
C ARG A 137 -9.68 -20.62 -4.82
N VAL A 138 -9.66 -19.40 -5.34
CA VAL A 138 -10.27 -18.24 -4.70
C VAL A 138 -11.76 -18.19 -5.02
N ILE A 139 -12.55 -17.69 -4.08
CA ILE A 139 -13.96 -17.40 -4.36
C ILE A 139 -13.99 -16.26 -5.39
N PRO A 140 -14.63 -16.46 -6.58
CA PRO A 140 -14.58 -15.45 -7.62
C PRO A 140 -15.36 -14.18 -7.24
N GLY A 141 -14.92 -13.07 -7.79
CA GLY A 141 -15.62 -11.79 -7.70
C GLY A 141 -15.14 -10.89 -6.57
N ALA A 142 -15.44 -9.62 -6.72
CA ALA A 142 -14.99 -8.55 -5.83
C ALA A 142 -15.44 -8.75 -4.38
N ALA A 143 -16.63 -9.30 -4.17
CA ALA A 143 -17.22 -9.45 -2.84
C ALA A 143 -16.37 -10.27 -1.85
N HIS A 144 -15.45 -11.08 -2.34
CA HIS A 144 -14.59 -11.94 -1.52
C HIS A 144 -13.11 -11.59 -1.64
N ARG A 145 -12.82 -10.37 -2.12
CA ARG A 145 -11.44 -9.85 -2.20
C ARG A 145 -11.22 -8.75 -1.19
N GLY A 146 -10.16 -8.86 -0.41
CA GLY A 146 -9.73 -7.85 0.55
C GLY A 146 -8.35 -7.31 0.21
N LEU A 147 -8.14 -6.02 0.41
CA LEU A 147 -6.87 -5.34 0.18
C LEU A 147 -6.43 -4.68 1.48
N PHE A 148 -5.19 -4.91 1.89
CA PHE A 148 -4.67 -4.32 3.12
C PHE A 148 -3.21 -3.89 2.97
N GLY A 149 -2.82 -2.90 3.73
CA GLY A 149 -1.46 -2.43 3.75
C GLY A 149 -1.22 -1.33 4.77
N LYS A 150 0.05 -1.00 4.98
CA LYS A 150 0.51 0.04 5.89
C LYS A 150 1.26 1.13 5.12
N SER A 151 1.14 2.38 5.55
CA SER A 151 1.84 3.54 4.98
C SER A 151 1.47 3.73 3.50
N SER A 152 2.43 3.60 2.58
CA SER A 152 2.11 3.57 1.13
C SER A 152 1.10 2.48 0.79
N GLY A 153 1.16 1.32 1.45
CA GLY A 153 0.17 0.26 1.31
C GLY A 153 -1.19 0.61 1.89
N GLY A 154 -1.22 1.33 3.00
CA GLY A 154 -2.44 1.88 3.57
C GLY A 154 -3.11 2.90 2.63
N TYR A 155 -2.30 3.79 2.07
CA TYR A 155 -2.74 4.71 1.02
C TYR A 155 -3.35 3.94 -0.17
N GLY A 156 -2.62 2.94 -0.67
CA GLY A 156 -3.10 2.11 -1.77
C GLY A 156 -4.43 1.45 -1.47
N ALA A 157 -4.59 0.89 -0.27
CA ALA A 157 -5.83 0.24 0.14
C ALA A 157 -7.03 1.19 0.12
N ILE A 158 -6.92 2.37 0.73
CA ILE A 158 -8.03 3.32 0.76
C ILE A 158 -8.32 3.90 -0.62
N VAL A 159 -7.30 4.23 -1.41
CA VAL A 159 -7.48 4.79 -2.76
C VAL A 159 -8.07 3.75 -3.72
N HIS A 160 -7.70 2.48 -3.60
CA HIS A 160 -8.36 1.41 -4.37
C HIS A 160 -9.84 1.28 -4.00
N GLY A 161 -10.18 1.39 -2.72
CA GLY A 161 -11.58 1.44 -2.30
C GLY A 161 -12.33 2.62 -2.91
N MET A 162 -11.67 3.76 -3.01
CA MET A 162 -12.24 5.01 -3.53
C MET A 162 -12.40 5.00 -5.05
N LYS A 163 -11.39 4.55 -5.79
CA LYS A 163 -11.29 4.72 -7.26
C LYS A 163 -11.45 3.42 -8.04
N HIS A 164 -11.24 2.28 -7.40
CA HIS A 164 -11.28 0.95 -8.01
C HIS A 164 -12.15 -0.01 -7.19
N GLY A 165 -13.16 0.52 -6.52
CA GLY A 165 -14.01 -0.22 -5.58
C GLY A 165 -14.75 -1.42 -6.21
N GLU A 166 -14.94 -1.43 -7.53
CA GLU A 166 -15.53 -2.54 -8.26
C GLU A 166 -14.71 -3.83 -8.19
N HIS A 167 -13.44 -3.73 -7.83
CA HIS A 167 -12.53 -4.88 -7.72
C HIS A 167 -12.43 -5.46 -6.31
N TRP A 168 -12.93 -4.76 -5.29
CA TRP A 168 -12.70 -5.09 -3.89
C TRP A 168 -14.00 -5.20 -3.09
N GLY A 169 -14.02 -6.13 -2.13
CA GLY A 169 -15.12 -6.27 -1.18
C GLY A 169 -14.89 -5.53 0.13
N ALA A 170 -13.64 -5.50 0.58
CA ALA A 170 -13.24 -4.82 1.81
C ALA A 170 -11.81 -4.32 1.73
N ILE A 171 -11.50 -3.26 2.46
CA ILE A 171 -10.14 -2.71 2.54
C ILE A 171 -9.74 -2.46 3.99
N ALA A 172 -8.43 -2.52 4.26
CA ALA A 172 -7.85 -2.13 5.53
C ALA A 172 -6.66 -1.20 5.30
N CYS A 173 -6.80 0.03 5.77
CA CYS A 173 -5.83 1.10 5.65
C CYS A 173 -5.13 1.30 7.00
N HIS A 174 -3.89 0.84 7.11
CA HIS A 174 -3.05 1.07 8.28
C HIS A 174 -2.13 2.26 8.04
N SER A 175 -2.24 3.28 8.86
CA SER A 175 -1.34 4.44 8.84
C SER A 175 -1.11 4.98 7.42
N GLY A 176 -2.17 5.14 6.64
CA GLY A 176 -2.10 5.53 5.23
C GLY A 176 -1.74 6.99 5.04
N ASP A 177 -1.01 7.28 3.97
CA ASP A 177 -0.64 8.64 3.60
C ASP A 177 -1.90 9.45 3.25
N MET A 178 -2.15 10.52 3.98
CA MET A 178 -3.27 11.43 3.73
C MET A 178 -3.06 12.75 4.47
N ALA A 179 -3.86 13.78 4.12
CA ALA A 179 -3.63 15.16 4.51
C ALA A 179 -2.23 15.61 4.07
N PHE A 180 -2.03 15.68 2.77
CA PHE A 180 -0.72 15.86 2.13
C PHE A 180 -0.01 17.14 2.55
N GLU A 181 -0.76 18.19 2.92
CA GLU A 181 -0.18 19.42 3.48
C GLU A 181 0.57 19.16 4.78
N LEU A 182 0.16 18.15 5.56
CA LEU A 182 0.85 17.76 6.79
C LEU A 182 1.89 16.67 6.54
N ALA A 183 1.61 15.76 5.62
CA ALA A 183 2.48 14.62 5.34
C ALA A 183 3.72 14.99 4.52
N TYR A 184 3.63 15.95 3.59
CA TYR A 184 4.67 16.20 2.59
C TYR A 184 5.24 17.60 2.54
N LEU A 185 4.48 18.67 2.84
CA LEU A 185 4.97 20.06 2.65
C LEU A 185 6.25 20.35 3.42
N SER A 186 6.36 19.87 4.66
CA SER A 186 7.55 20.11 5.50
C SER A 186 8.80 19.38 4.98
N ASP A 187 8.65 18.45 4.06
CA ASP A 187 9.74 17.68 3.51
C ASP A 187 10.41 18.36 2.30
N PHE A 188 9.74 19.30 1.65
CA PHE A 188 10.31 19.99 0.50
C PHE A 188 11.56 20.81 0.82
N PRO A 189 11.60 21.62 1.89
CA PRO A 189 12.84 22.30 2.27
C PRO A 189 13.99 21.35 2.51
N LYS A 190 13.76 20.27 3.26
CA LYS A 190 14.78 19.25 3.56
C LYS A 190 15.27 18.57 2.30
N THR A 191 14.35 18.26 1.37
CA THR A 191 14.67 17.66 0.09
C THR A 191 15.58 18.57 -0.73
N LEU A 192 15.24 19.87 -0.84
CA LEU A 192 16.07 20.84 -1.57
C LEU A 192 17.46 21.02 -0.93
N MET A 193 17.52 21.06 0.39
CA MET A 193 18.81 21.17 1.11
C MET A 193 19.70 19.94 0.87
N GLN A 194 19.13 18.77 0.84
CA GLN A 194 19.88 17.54 0.54
C GLN A 194 20.28 17.48 -0.94
N LEU A 195 19.39 17.87 -1.86
CA LEU A 195 19.70 17.95 -3.30
C LEU A 195 20.82 18.94 -3.60
N ALA A 196 20.98 20.00 -2.78
CA ALA A 196 22.06 20.97 -2.94
C ALA A 196 23.44 20.30 -2.85
N ARG A 197 23.57 19.19 -2.14
CA ARG A 197 24.82 18.40 -2.09
C ARG A 197 25.16 17.72 -3.42
N TYR A 198 24.21 17.69 -4.34
CA TYR A 198 24.33 17.15 -5.69
C TYR A 198 24.17 18.25 -6.75
N GLY A 199 24.54 19.50 -6.38
CA GLY A 199 24.40 20.65 -7.26
C GLY A 199 22.97 21.09 -7.53
N GLY A 200 22.01 20.67 -6.71
CA GLY A 200 20.58 20.96 -6.88
C GLY A 200 19.92 20.17 -8.02
N SER A 201 20.62 19.19 -8.59
CA SER A 201 20.17 18.42 -9.74
C SER A 201 19.56 17.08 -9.30
N ILE A 202 18.29 16.86 -9.65
CA ILE A 202 17.62 15.56 -9.46
C ILE A 202 18.33 14.46 -10.25
N GLU A 203 18.72 14.76 -11.49
CA GLU A 203 19.44 13.81 -12.34
C GLU A 203 20.79 13.40 -11.72
N ALA A 204 21.57 14.37 -11.23
CA ALA A 204 22.84 14.09 -10.55
C ALA A 204 22.62 13.27 -9.27
N PHE A 205 21.60 13.60 -8.49
CA PHE A 205 21.21 12.81 -7.31
C PHE A 205 20.90 11.36 -7.70
N MET A 206 20.03 11.15 -8.68
CA MET A 206 19.62 9.81 -9.10
C MET A 206 20.80 9.00 -9.64
N ASN A 207 21.64 9.61 -10.47
CA ASN A 207 22.84 8.93 -10.97
C ASN A 207 23.79 8.54 -9.85
N GLN A 208 23.93 9.38 -8.82
CA GLN A 208 24.76 9.05 -7.67
C GLN A 208 24.13 7.92 -6.83
N MET A 209 22.79 7.92 -6.66
CA MET A 209 22.10 6.83 -5.95
C MET A 209 22.31 5.48 -6.63
N ILE A 210 22.24 5.45 -7.96
CA ILE A 210 22.49 4.24 -8.75
C ILE A 210 23.93 3.76 -8.57
N ALA A 211 24.90 4.68 -8.47
CA ALA A 211 26.32 4.37 -8.32
C ALA A 211 26.75 4.01 -6.89
N ASN A 212 25.96 4.40 -5.88
CA ASN A 212 26.31 4.19 -4.47
C ASN A 212 26.13 2.73 -4.06
N GLN A 213 27.03 2.27 -3.18
CA GLN A 213 26.93 0.93 -2.57
C GLN A 213 25.89 0.88 -1.45
N LYS A 214 25.52 2.01 -0.92
CA LYS A 214 24.47 2.15 0.13
C LYS A 214 23.82 3.51 0.05
N ILE A 215 22.59 3.59 0.53
CA ILE A 215 21.82 4.83 0.58
C ILE A 215 21.78 5.32 2.03
N SER A 216 22.11 6.60 2.27
CA SER A 216 21.99 7.21 3.60
C SER A 216 20.52 7.45 3.94
N GLY A 217 20.21 7.63 5.24
CA GLY A 217 18.84 7.93 5.67
C GLY A 217 18.30 9.23 5.07
N ASN A 218 19.15 10.26 4.94
CA ASN A 218 18.77 11.54 4.34
C ASN A 218 18.48 11.38 2.84
N ASP A 219 19.29 10.60 2.12
CA ASP A 219 19.07 10.32 0.71
C ASP A 219 17.83 9.46 0.48
N MET A 220 17.55 8.51 1.37
CA MET A 220 16.34 7.71 1.33
C MET A 220 15.09 8.58 1.47
N HIS A 221 15.14 9.58 2.33
CA HIS A 221 14.04 10.52 2.51
C HIS A 221 13.79 11.37 1.24
N VAL A 222 14.86 11.84 0.61
CA VAL A 222 14.77 12.52 -0.69
C VAL A 222 14.17 11.61 -1.74
N LEU A 223 14.66 10.36 -1.83
CA LEU A 223 14.14 9.38 -2.77
C LEU A 223 12.63 9.17 -2.62
N MET A 224 12.15 9.13 -1.38
CA MET A 224 10.71 9.02 -1.10
C MET A 224 9.93 10.20 -1.70
N ILE A 225 10.39 11.42 -1.49
CA ILE A 225 9.71 12.62 -2.03
C ILE A 225 9.77 12.64 -3.57
N LEU A 226 10.90 12.24 -4.17
CA LEU A 226 11.02 12.13 -5.62
C LEU A 226 10.07 11.06 -6.18
N ALA A 227 9.94 9.93 -5.49
CA ALA A 227 9.01 8.88 -5.87
C ALA A 227 7.55 9.36 -5.79
N MET A 228 7.19 10.12 -4.75
CA MET A 228 5.86 10.71 -4.64
C MET A 228 5.59 11.72 -5.77
N ALA A 229 6.57 12.54 -6.14
CA ALA A 229 6.46 13.45 -7.27
C ALA A 229 6.19 12.71 -8.58
N ALA A 230 6.98 11.68 -8.87
CA ALA A 230 6.81 10.85 -10.07
C ALA A 230 5.47 10.09 -10.08
N THR A 231 4.92 9.80 -8.91
CA THR A 231 3.67 9.07 -8.75
C THR A 231 2.45 9.99 -8.91
N TYR A 232 2.41 11.10 -8.16
CA TYR A 232 1.25 12.00 -8.13
C TYR A 232 1.22 13.00 -9.26
N ASP A 233 2.39 13.44 -9.72
CA ASP A 233 2.53 14.44 -10.81
C ASP A 233 3.63 14.01 -11.78
N PRO A 234 3.45 12.90 -12.51
CA PRO A 234 4.46 12.38 -13.42
C PRO A 234 4.77 13.38 -14.54
N ALA A 235 6.07 13.53 -14.85
CA ALA A 235 6.58 14.39 -15.91
C ALA A 235 7.53 13.59 -16.81
N PRO A 236 7.01 12.69 -17.67
CA PRO A 236 7.83 11.75 -18.43
C PRO A 236 8.84 12.40 -19.37
N GLU A 237 8.64 13.67 -19.71
CA GLU A 237 9.55 14.47 -20.54
C GLU A 237 10.80 14.94 -19.80
N LEU A 238 10.83 14.88 -18.47
CA LEU A 238 11.96 15.30 -17.65
C LEU A 238 12.83 14.11 -17.23
N PRO A 239 14.09 14.36 -16.81
CA PRO A 239 14.96 13.28 -16.30
C PRO A 239 14.28 12.51 -15.17
N PHE A 240 14.23 11.17 -15.28
CA PHE A 240 13.53 10.26 -14.37
C PHE A 240 12.02 10.55 -14.20
N GLY A 241 11.46 11.43 -15.02
CA GLY A 241 10.05 11.80 -14.96
C GLY A 241 9.64 12.59 -13.72
N ILE A 242 10.59 13.28 -13.09
CA ILE A 242 10.43 13.92 -11.78
C ILE A 242 10.44 15.45 -11.90
N ARG A 243 9.45 16.08 -11.30
CA ARG A 243 9.46 17.51 -10.98
C ARG A 243 8.88 17.71 -9.58
N LEU A 244 9.38 18.71 -8.86
CA LEU A 244 8.87 19.10 -7.56
C LEU A 244 7.89 20.26 -7.68
N PRO A 245 6.91 20.39 -6.80
CA PRO A 245 5.97 21.50 -6.81
C PRO A 245 6.51 22.76 -6.12
N VAL A 246 7.83 22.91 -6.06
CA VAL A 246 8.50 24.04 -5.40
C VAL A 246 9.64 24.56 -6.26
N SER A 247 9.92 25.87 -6.16
CA SER A 247 11.12 26.47 -6.75
C SER A 247 12.38 25.87 -6.12
N PRO A 248 13.37 25.42 -6.92
CA PRO A 248 14.60 24.82 -6.37
C PRO A 248 15.44 25.80 -5.53
N GLN A 249 15.33 27.11 -5.77
CA GLN A 249 16.13 28.14 -5.09
C GLN A 249 15.43 28.73 -3.88
N THR A 250 14.13 28.98 -3.97
CA THR A 250 13.38 29.70 -2.93
C THR A 250 12.44 28.80 -2.13
N CYS A 251 12.21 27.58 -2.58
CA CYS A 251 11.20 26.65 -2.04
C CYS A 251 9.77 27.24 -2.10
N GLU A 252 9.57 28.24 -2.95
CA GLU A 252 8.24 28.80 -3.17
C GLU A 252 7.34 27.76 -3.85
N LEU A 253 6.15 27.56 -3.27
CA LEU A 253 5.21 26.56 -3.74
C LEU A 253 4.59 26.98 -5.07
N ASN A 254 4.62 26.09 -6.05
CA ASN A 254 3.84 26.22 -7.27
C ASN A 254 2.46 25.61 -7.01
N GLU A 255 1.47 26.45 -6.83
CA GLU A 255 0.11 26.04 -6.47
C GLU A 255 -0.53 25.11 -7.51
N GLU A 256 -0.30 25.36 -8.81
CA GLU A 256 -0.84 24.51 -9.88
C GLU A 256 -0.27 23.09 -9.79
N LEU A 257 1.03 22.96 -9.61
CA LEU A 257 1.67 21.65 -9.47
C LEU A 257 1.28 20.97 -8.18
N TRP A 258 1.17 21.72 -7.08
CA TRP A 258 0.74 21.18 -5.81
C TRP A 258 -0.70 20.65 -5.84
N GLN A 259 -1.60 21.30 -6.60
CA GLN A 259 -2.96 20.79 -6.78
C GLN A 259 -2.99 19.43 -7.48
N ARG A 260 -2.01 19.09 -8.30
CA ARG A 260 -1.89 17.75 -8.90
C ARG A 260 -1.62 16.66 -7.86
N TRP A 261 -0.80 16.98 -6.85
CA TRP A 261 -0.61 16.12 -5.70
C TRP A 261 -1.90 15.97 -4.90
N LEU A 262 -2.52 17.09 -4.57
CA LEU A 262 -3.73 17.13 -3.74
C LEU A 262 -4.91 16.40 -4.38
N ALA A 263 -4.95 16.31 -5.70
CA ALA A 263 -5.95 15.51 -6.41
C ALA A 263 -5.90 14.01 -6.06
N TRP A 264 -4.80 13.55 -5.45
CA TRP A 264 -4.61 12.18 -5.01
C TRP A 264 -4.74 12.00 -3.49
N ASP A 265 -4.96 13.07 -2.75
CA ASP A 265 -5.08 13.01 -1.29
C ASP A 265 -6.43 12.42 -0.88
N PRO A 266 -6.45 11.32 -0.11
CA PRO A 266 -7.70 10.69 0.34
C PRO A 266 -8.68 11.64 1.03
N VAL A 267 -8.19 12.61 1.82
CA VAL A 267 -9.07 13.57 2.50
C VAL A 267 -9.76 14.54 1.53
N ARG A 268 -9.27 14.64 0.30
CA ARG A 268 -9.90 15.39 -0.79
C ARG A 268 -10.70 14.51 -1.73
N LEU A 269 -10.18 13.32 -2.05
CA LEU A 269 -10.88 12.35 -2.90
C LEU A 269 -12.27 12.00 -2.35
N VAL A 270 -12.41 11.95 -1.04
CA VAL A 270 -13.67 11.60 -0.38
C VAL A 270 -14.80 12.59 -0.66
N GLU A 271 -14.50 13.79 -1.15
CA GLU A 271 -15.50 14.79 -1.51
C GLU A 271 -16.17 14.51 -2.88
N SER A 272 -15.63 13.60 -3.66
CA SER A 272 -16.21 13.18 -4.94
C SER A 272 -17.42 12.25 -4.72
N GLU A 273 -18.53 12.52 -5.38
CA GLU A 273 -19.71 11.65 -5.33
C GLU A 273 -19.40 10.23 -5.84
N ALA A 274 -18.59 10.10 -6.88
CA ALA A 274 -18.19 8.79 -7.42
C ALA A 274 -17.39 7.99 -6.38
N VAL A 275 -16.49 8.64 -5.66
CA VAL A 275 -15.70 8.02 -4.58
C VAL A 275 -16.62 7.60 -3.43
N GLN A 276 -17.52 8.47 -3.00
CA GLN A 276 -18.49 8.17 -1.93
C GLN A 276 -19.36 6.96 -2.31
N LYS A 277 -19.80 6.90 -3.55
CA LYS A 277 -20.59 5.78 -4.06
C LYS A 277 -19.79 4.46 -4.03
N ASN A 278 -18.52 4.50 -4.40
CA ASN A 278 -17.65 3.31 -4.33
C ASN A 278 -17.47 2.85 -2.89
N LEU A 279 -17.17 3.78 -1.97
CA LEU A 279 -16.98 3.44 -0.56
C LEU A 279 -18.24 2.85 0.08
N LYS A 280 -19.42 3.36 -0.27
CA LYS A 280 -20.70 2.83 0.23
C LYS A 280 -20.99 1.41 -0.25
N LYS A 281 -20.43 0.99 -1.36
CA LYS A 281 -20.59 -0.37 -1.91
C LYS A 281 -19.66 -1.39 -1.27
N LEU A 282 -18.60 -0.96 -0.61
CA LEU A 282 -17.70 -1.89 0.08
C LEU A 282 -18.42 -2.53 1.26
N LYS A 283 -18.16 -3.82 1.47
CA LYS A 283 -18.68 -4.56 2.63
C LYS A 283 -18.05 -4.11 3.94
N GLY A 284 -16.82 -3.62 3.91
CA GLY A 284 -16.12 -3.13 5.08
C GLY A 284 -14.93 -2.26 4.75
N ILE A 285 -14.72 -1.27 5.61
CA ILE A 285 -13.61 -0.32 5.57
C ILE A 285 -13.00 -0.30 6.96
N PHE A 286 -11.74 -0.66 7.07
CA PHE A 286 -10.97 -0.57 8.31
C PHE A 286 -9.88 0.49 8.15
N ILE A 287 -9.79 1.40 9.10
CA ILE A 287 -8.77 2.46 9.14
C ILE A 287 -8.18 2.49 10.53
N ASP A 288 -6.85 2.50 10.64
CA ASP A 288 -6.20 2.78 11.92
C ASP A 288 -4.97 3.67 11.73
N CYS A 289 -4.53 4.28 12.83
CA CYS A 289 -3.29 5.05 12.88
C CYS A 289 -2.83 5.16 14.32
N GLY A 290 -1.53 5.15 14.53
CA GLY A 290 -0.94 5.43 15.84
C GLY A 290 -1.10 6.90 16.23
N SER A 291 -1.46 7.15 17.49
CA SER A 291 -1.63 8.52 18.00
C SER A 291 -0.35 9.34 18.01
N SER A 292 0.81 8.67 17.99
CA SER A 292 2.15 9.28 17.96
C SER A 292 2.85 9.08 16.61
N ASP A 293 2.11 8.91 15.54
CA ASP A 293 2.66 8.75 14.19
C ASP A 293 3.55 9.95 13.84
N GLN A 294 4.84 9.67 13.59
CA GLN A 294 5.84 10.71 13.36
C GLN A 294 5.75 11.39 11.99
N TYR A 295 4.92 10.86 11.10
CA TYR A 295 4.63 11.48 9.80
C TYR A 295 3.33 12.29 9.82
N ALA A 296 2.77 12.53 11.02
CA ALA A 296 1.53 13.28 11.24
C ALA A 296 0.30 12.68 10.53
N LEU A 297 0.33 11.38 10.20
CA LEU A 297 -0.75 10.71 9.47
C LEU A 297 -2.03 10.56 10.29
N VAL A 298 -1.92 10.62 11.61
CA VAL A 298 -3.09 10.53 12.51
C VAL A 298 -4.11 11.63 12.24
N PHE A 299 -3.66 12.83 11.87
CA PHE A 299 -4.57 13.94 11.58
C PHE A 299 -5.40 13.69 10.32
N GLY A 300 -4.77 13.18 9.26
CA GLY A 300 -5.50 12.76 8.07
C GLY A 300 -6.47 11.63 8.34
N ALA A 301 -6.06 10.62 9.11
CA ALA A 301 -6.92 9.52 9.50
C ALA A 301 -8.16 10.00 10.28
N ARG A 302 -7.98 10.89 11.24
CA ARG A 302 -9.09 11.51 12.00
C ARG A 302 -10.03 12.29 11.09
N ARG A 303 -9.49 13.10 10.17
CA ARG A 303 -10.28 13.88 9.19
C ARG A 303 -11.11 12.96 8.30
N LEU A 304 -10.49 11.93 7.75
CA LEU A 304 -11.17 10.97 6.88
C LEU A 304 -12.28 10.24 7.65
N ALA A 305 -11.98 9.70 8.83
CA ALA A 305 -12.97 9.01 9.66
C ALA A 305 -14.16 9.90 10.01
N ALA A 306 -13.90 11.14 10.41
CA ALA A 306 -14.97 12.11 10.70
C ALA A 306 -15.82 12.40 9.47
N ARG A 307 -15.19 12.50 8.29
CA ARG A 307 -15.91 12.76 7.05
C ARG A 307 -16.77 11.57 6.62
N LEU A 308 -16.22 10.35 6.75
CA LEU A 308 -17.00 9.14 6.47
C LEU A 308 -18.22 9.03 7.37
N THR A 309 -18.07 9.36 8.65
CA THR A 309 -19.21 9.41 9.58
C THR A 309 -20.27 10.41 9.12
N SER A 310 -19.87 11.62 8.74
CA SER A 310 -20.80 12.67 8.27
C SER A 310 -21.50 12.31 6.97
N LEU A 311 -20.87 11.48 6.13
CA LEU A 311 -21.43 10.98 4.88
C LEU A 311 -22.25 9.69 5.05
N GLU A 312 -22.37 9.21 6.28
CA GLU A 312 -23.04 7.94 6.59
C GLU A 312 -22.43 6.75 5.83
N ILE A 313 -21.11 6.76 5.67
CA ILE A 313 -20.34 5.64 5.11
C ILE A 313 -19.84 4.79 6.27
N GLU A 314 -20.30 3.55 6.33
CA GLU A 314 -19.93 2.61 7.39
C GLU A 314 -18.43 2.30 7.32
N HIS A 315 -17.76 2.38 8.46
CA HIS A 315 -16.35 2.10 8.60
C HIS A 315 -15.98 1.79 10.05
N SER A 316 -14.81 1.18 10.22
CA SER A 316 -14.17 1.00 11.53
C SER A 316 -12.96 1.92 11.59
N TYR A 317 -12.82 2.69 12.66
CA TYR A 317 -11.65 3.51 12.90
C TYR A 317 -11.09 3.23 14.29
N ASP A 318 -9.80 2.88 14.33
CA ASP A 318 -9.05 2.63 15.56
C ASP A 318 -7.84 3.57 15.64
N GLU A 319 -7.69 4.27 16.77
CA GLU A 319 -6.49 5.02 17.08
C GLU A 319 -5.80 4.35 18.27
N PHE A 320 -4.53 3.98 18.10
CA PHE A 320 -3.80 3.21 19.10
C PHE A 320 -2.58 3.97 19.61
N SER A 321 -2.15 3.65 20.85
CA SER A 321 -1.03 4.33 21.51
C SER A 321 0.31 3.80 21.02
N ASP A 322 0.70 4.19 19.80
CA ASP A 322 1.98 3.85 19.20
C ASP A 322 2.31 4.85 18.09
N ASN A 323 3.45 4.62 17.43
CA ASN A 323 3.94 5.43 16.32
C ASN A 323 3.72 4.73 14.97
N HIS A 324 4.50 5.10 13.95
CA HIS A 324 4.42 4.53 12.60
C HIS A 324 5.25 3.25 12.41
N SER A 325 6.20 2.99 13.29
CA SER A 325 7.21 1.95 13.09
C SER A 325 6.86 0.66 13.81
N SER A 326 7.11 -0.49 13.14
CA SER A 326 6.97 -1.84 13.75
C SER A 326 5.58 -2.10 14.32
N VAL A 327 4.55 -1.65 13.63
CA VAL A 327 3.15 -1.80 14.06
C VAL A 327 2.41 -2.93 13.34
N ASP A 328 3.14 -3.91 12.82
CA ASP A 328 2.56 -5.07 12.13
C ASP A 328 1.59 -5.87 13.00
N TYR A 329 1.71 -5.78 14.33
CA TYR A 329 0.76 -6.39 15.25
C TYR A 329 -0.68 -5.89 15.04
N ARG A 330 -0.87 -4.75 14.39
CA ARG A 330 -2.21 -4.23 14.07
C ARG A 330 -2.94 -5.12 13.06
N MET A 331 -2.22 -5.94 12.30
CA MET A 331 -2.84 -6.96 11.45
C MET A 331 -3.60 -8.02 12.26
N ASP A 332 -3.30 -8.19 13.54
CA ASP A 332 -4.10 -9.06 14.43
C ASP A 332 -5.55 -8.57 14.57
N THR A 333 -5.81 -7.31 14.28
CA THR A 333 -7.16 -6.73 14.25
C THR A 333 -7.73 -6.70 12.83
N SER A 334 -6.95 -6.26 11.84
CA SER A 334 -7.46 -6.07 10.49
C SER A 334 -7.69 -7.37 9.72
N LEU A 335 -6.84 -8.37 9.88
CA LEU A 335 -7.02 -9.65 9.17
C LEU A 335 -8.30 -10.39 9.59
N PRO A 336 -8.61 -10.53 10.88
CA PRO A 336 -9.91 -11.06 11.29
C PRO A 336 -11.09 -10.22 10.80
N PHE A 337 -10.96 -8.89 10.81
CA PHE A 337 -11.99 -7.99 10.27
C PHE A 337 -12.26 -8.29 8.80
N LEU A 338 -11.21 -8.37 7.98
CA LEU A 338 -11.34 -8.65 6.55
C LEU A 338 -11.97 -10.02 6.30
N TYR A 339 -11.47 -11.06 6.98
CA TYR A 339 -12.02 -12.40 6.84
C TYR A 339 -13.53 -12.43 7.16
N LYS A 340 -13.90 -11.90 8.31
CA LYS A 340 -15.30 -11.87 8.74
C LYS A 340 -16.17 -11.10 7.76
N THR A 341 -15.71 -9.94 7.30
CA THR A 341 -16.44 -9.09 6.37
C THR A 341 -16.65 -9.79 5.01
N LEU A 342 -15.64 -10.46 4.51
CA LEU A 342 -15.70 -11.12 3.21
C LEU A 342 -16.51 -12.42 3.24
N MET A 343 -16.59 -13.09 4.38
CA MET A 343 -17.27 -14.39 4.52
C MET A 343 -18.69 -14.26 5.05
N THR A 344 -19.04 -13.16 5.71
CA THR A 344 -20.43 -12.89 6.07
C THR A 344 -21.09 -12.15 4.90
N GLY A 345 -22.30 -12.55 4.52
CA GLY A 345 -23.08 -11.77 3.56
C GLY A 345 -23.22 -10.35 4.13
N GLY A 346 -22.73 -9.35 3.39
CA GLY A 346 -22.91 -7.97 3.79
C GLY A 346 -24.39 -7.70 3.95
N GLY A 347 -24.83 -7.58 5.17
CA GLY A 347 -26.09 -6.96 5.49
C GLY A 347 -25.86 -5.46 5.49
N PRO A 348 -26.91 -4.64 5.17
CA PRO A 348 -26.83 -3.21 5.30
C PRO A 348 -26.48 -2.82 6.71
#